data_5aced075ef17e2e1d9fdbbe50c86fb00
#
_entry.id   5aced075ef17e2e1d9fdbbe50c86fb00
#
_cell.length_a   1.000
_cell.length_b   1.000
_cell.length_c   1.000
_cell.angle_alpha   90.00
_cell.angle_beta   90.00
_cell.angle_gamma   90.00
#
_symmetry.space_group_name_H-M   'P 1'
#
loop_
_entity.id
_entity.type
_entity.pdbx_description
1 polymer ?
#
loop_
_entity_poly.entity_id
_entity_poly.type
_entity_poly.pdbx_seq_one_letter_code
_entity_poly.pdbx_strand_id
1 'polypeptide(L)'
;RRLMGRLVKGAYWDTEIKRAQVDGLEDFPVFTRKLHTDVSYLACARKLLAAPDAIFPQFATHNAQTVAAILTMAGPNFYRGQYEFQCLHGMGEPLYEDVVGTGAKRRPCRIYAPVGTHETLLAYLVRRLLENGANSSFVNRIADKAIPIDELIADPVRAVRAMSPVGMPH
;
A
#
# COMPACT_ATOMS: atom_id res chain seq x y z
N ARG A 1 26.26 5.98 -3.34
CA ARG A 1 25.36 5.93 -2.17
C ARG A 1 23.94 6.18 -2.67
N ARG A 2 22.99 5.24 -2.41
CA ARG A 2 21.59 5.36 -2.85
C ARG A 2 20.74 6.01 -1.77
N LEU A 3 19.70 6.72 -2.19
CA LEU A 3 18.65 7.21 -1.29
C LEU A 3 17.73 6.04 -0.90
N MET A 4 17.35 5.95 0.36
CA MET A 4 16.31 5.03 0.82
C MET A 4 14.95 5.71 0.66
N GLY A 5 14.10 5.14 -0.18
CA GLY A 5 12.77 5.67 -0.47
C GLY A 5 11.68 4.73 -0.01
N ARG A 6 10.88 5.14 0.99
CA ARG A 6 9.72 4.38 1.46
C ARG A 6 8.46 4.76 0.68
N LEU A 7 7.88 3.78 0.02
CA LEU A 7 6.60 3.93 -0.68
C LEU A 7 5.49 3.26 0.14
N VAL A 8 4.46 4.02 0.48
CA VAL A 8 3.32 3.56 1.30
C VAL A 8 2.04 4.26 0.85
N LYS A 9 0.90 3.58 0.95
CA LYS A 9 -0.42 4.23 0.82
C LYS A 9 -0.72 4.97 2.12
N GLY A 10 -1.17 6.24 2.02
CA GLY A 10 -1.36 7.10 3.19
C GLY A 10 -2.53 6.66 4.09
N ALA A 11 -2.38 6.90 5.38
CA ALA A 11 -3.38 6.61 6.41
C ALA A 11 -4.17 7.85 6.86
N TYR A 12 -4.00 8.98 6.17
CA TYR A 12 -4.54 10.29 6.58
C TYR A 12 -5.65 10.80 5.66
N TRP A 13 -6.23 9.92 4.83
CA TRP A 13 -7.21 10.29 3.81
C TRP A 13 -8.38 11.09 4.40
N ASP A 14 -9.03 10.59 5.45
CA ASP A 14 -10.18 11.27 6.09
C ASP A 14 -9.79 12.63 6.65
N THR A 15 -8.63 12.73 7.28
CA THR A 15 -8.13 13.99 7.87
C THR A 15 -7.85 15.01 6.78
N GLU A 16 -7.22 14.62 5.69
CA GLU A 16 -6.89 15.52 4.57
C GLU A 16 -8.14 16.01 3.84
N ILE A 17 -9.14 15.14 3.63
CA ILE A 17 -10.42 15.52 3.04
C ILE A 17 -11.15 16.53 3.95
N LYS A 18 -11.26 16.21 5.25
CA LYS A 18 -11.94 17.10 6.21
C LYS A 18 -11.25 18.46 6.33
N ARG A 19 -9.93 18.47 6.39
CA ARG A 19 -9.16 19.70 6.44
C ARG A 19 -9.36 20.56 5.19
N ALA A 20 -9.28 19.97 4.00
CA ALA A 20 -9.52 20.66 2.75
C ALA A 20 -10.94 21.28 2.71
N GLN A 21 -11.96 20.57 3.21
CA GLN A 21 -13.33 21.09 3.32
C GLN A 21 -13.43 22.26 4.30
N VAL A 22 -12.78 22.16 5.47
CA VAL A 22 -12.78 23.25 6.47
C VAL A 22 -12.04 24.50 5.95
N ASP A 23 -10.92 24.28 5.25
CA ASP A 23 -10.10 25.36 4.69
C ASP A 23 -10.71 25.95 3.40
N GLY A 24 -11.83 25.40 2.90
CA GLY A 24 -12.51 25.86 1.68
C GLY A 24 -11.68 25.72 0.42
N LEU A 25 -10.85 24.68 0.33
CA LEU A 25 -10.01 24.43 -0.85
C LEU A 25 -10.88 23.96 -2.03
N GLU A 26 -10.52 24.40 -3.23
CA GLU A 26 -11.22 24.01 -4.47
C GLU A 26 -11.02 22.54 -4.84
N ASP A 27 -9.95 21.90 -4.33
CA ASP A 27 -9.62 20.50 -4.62
C ASP A 27 -9.01 19.83 -3.39
N PHE A 28 -8.83 18.51 -3.46
CA PHE A 28 -8.26 17.71 -2.38
C PHE A 28 -6.78 17.39 -2.64
N PRO A 29 -5.92 17.44 -1.60
CA PRO A 29 -4.50 17.10 -1.73
C PRO A 29 -4.25 15.60 -1.87
N VAL A 30 -5.31 14.78 -1.82
CA VAL A 30 -5.27 13.32 -1.92
C VAL A 30 -6.27 12.81 -2.95
N PHE A 31 -6.05 11.63 -3.50
CA PHE A 31 -7.03 11.00 -4.38
C PHE A 31 -8.32 10.70 -3.63
N THR A 32 -9.45 11.08 -4.22
CA THR A 32 -10.79 10.86 -3.64
C THR A 32 -11.31 9.43 -3.83
N ARG A 33 -10.68 8.65 -4.70
CA ARG A 33 -11.01 7.23 -4.92
C ARG A 33 -9.81 6.34 -4.66
N LYS A 34 -10.02 5.28 -3.89
CA LYS A 34 -8.97 4.31 -3.53
C LYS A 34 -8.25 3.71 -4.75
N LEU A 35 -8.97 3.42 -5.83
CA LEU A 35 -8.38 2.85 -7.05
C LEU A 35 -7.31 3.76 -7.67
N HIS A 36 -7.48 5.08 -7.60
CA HIS A 36 -6.47 6.04 -8.08
C HIS A 36 -5.19 5.95 -7.25
N THR A 37 -5.32 5.80 -5.93
CA THR A 37 -4.18 5.57 -5.03
C THR A 37 -3.46 4.26 -5.39
N ASP A 38 -4.21 3.19 -5.68
CA ASP A 38 -3.64 1.90 -6.06
C ASP A 38 -2.84 2.00 -7.37
N VAL A 39 -3.39 2.66 -8.40
CA VAL A 39 -2.69 2.89 -9.68
C VAL A 39 -1.46 3.76 -9.49
N SER A 40 -1.57 4.87 -8.74
CA SER A 40 -0.45 5.75 -8.43
C SER A 40 0.68 5.01 -7.70
N TYR A 41 0.33 4.18 -6.72
CA TYR A 41 1.31 3.35 -6.01
C TYR A 41 2.09 2.45 -6.97
N LEU A 42 1.39 1.73 -7.86
CA LEU A 42 2.04 0.84 -8.83
C LEU A 42 2.92 1.61 -9.83
N ALA A 43 2.49 2.78 -10.27
CA ALA A 43 3.28 3.64 -11.14
C ALA A 43 4.57 4.13 -10.45
N CYS A 44 4.46 4.55 -9.19
CA CYS A 44 5.61 4.94 -8.37
C CYS A 44 6.55 3.74 -8.12
N ALA A 45 6.00 2.57 -7.79
CA ALA A 45 6.80 1.35 -7.59
C ALA A 45 7.62 1.00 -8.83
N ARG A 46 7.01 1.09 -10.02
CA ARG A 46 7.71 0.86 -11.30
C ARG A 46 8.87 1.83 -11.51
N LYS A 47 8.64 3.14 -11.24
CA LYS A 47 9.70 4.16 -11.35
C LYS A 47 10.85 3.92 -10.37
N LEU A 48 10.54 3.54 -9.14
CA LEU A 48 11.56 3.26 -8.11
C LEU A 48 12.41 2.04 -8.50
N LEU A 49 11.78 0.97 -8.98
CA LEU A 49 12.48 -0.23 -9.46
C LEU A 49 13.34 0.04 -10.70
N ALA A 50 12.98 1.01 -11.54
CA ALA A 50 13.73 1.39 -12.73
C ALA A 50 14.96 2.26 -12.43
N ALA A 51 15.19 2.68 -11.17
CA ALA A 51 16.31 3.52 -10.77
C ALA A 51 17.21 2.84 -9.71
N PRO A 52 17.75 1.63 -9.97
CA PRO A 52 18.43 0.81 -8.97
C PRO A 52 19.74 1.43 -8.46
N ASP A 53 20.38 2.31 -9.23
CA ASP A 53 21.62 2.97 -8.85
C ASP A 53 21.39 4.20 -7.97
N ALA A 54 20.21 4.82 -8.05
CA ALA A 54 19.88 6.05 -7.32
C ALA A 54 19.08 5.76 -6.04
N ILE A 55 18.19 4.78 -6.05
CA ILE A 55 17.22 4.54 -4.98
C ILE A 55 17.28 3.09 -4.50
N PHE A 56 17.15 2.92 -3.18
CA PHE A 56 16.79 1.65 -2.54
C PHE A 56 15.32 1.70 -2.14
N PRO A 57 14.41 1.06 -2.90
CA PRO A 57 12.99 1.08 -2.60
C PRO A 57 12.64 0.26 -1.36
N GLN A 58 11.75 0.81 -0.52
CA GLN A 58 11.16 0.15 0.64
C GLN A 58 9.64 0.16 0.46
N PHE A 59 9.07 -0.98 0.11
CA PHE A 59 7.64 -1.11 -0.21
C PHE A 59 6.83 -1.51 1.01
N ALA A 60 6.12 -0.55 1.60
CA ALA A 60 5.24 -0.79 2.75
C ALA A 60 3.82 -1.08 2.26
N THR A 61 3.34 -2.30 2.49
CA THR A 61 1.99 -2.72 2.10
C THR A 61 1.55 -3.96 2.88
N HIS A 62 0.23 -4.13 3.08
CA HIS A 62 -0.40 -5.35 3.61
C HIS A 62 -1.37 -5.97 2.58
N ASN A 63 -1.27 -5.56 1.33
CA ASN A 63 -2.12 -6.01 0.24
C ASN A 63 -1.35 -7.02 -0.64
N ALA A 64 -1.81 -8.28 -0.67
CA ALA A 64 -1.16 -9.36 -1.40
C ALA A 64 -1.09 -9.10 -2.91
N GLN A 65 -2.11 -8.46 -3.53
CA GLN A 65 -2.08 -8.07 -4.93
C GLN A 65 -0.97 -7.06 -5.21
N THR A 66 -0.77 -6.08 -4.31
CA THR A 66 0.31 -5.11 -4.43
C THR A 66 1.69 -5.79 -4.32
N VAL A 67 1.84 -6.73 -3.37
CA VAL A 67 3.07 -7.54 -3.23
C VAL A 67 3.34 -8.31 -4.52
N ALA A 68 2.34 -9.03 -5.04
CA ALA A 68 2.47 -9.81 -6.28
C ALA A 68 2.84 -8.92 -7.48
N ALA A 69 2.23 -7.75 -7.60
CA ALA A 69 2.53 -6.79 -8.65
C ALA A 69 4.00 -6.29 -8.58
N ILE A 70 4.50 -5.99 -7.37
CA ILE A 70 5.89 -5.57 -7.17
C ILE A 70 6.85 -6.71 -7.53
N LEU A 71 6.58 -7.94 -7.08
CA LEU A 71 7.38 -9.12 -7.42
C LEU A 71 7.45 -9.33 -8.94
N THR A 72 6.32 -9.17 -9.63
CA THR A 72 6.23 -9.29 -11.09
C THR A 72 7.02 -8.18 -11.79
N MET A 73 6.88 -6.92 -11.35
CA MET A 73 7.61 -5.79 -11.93
C MET A 73 9.12 -5.87 -11.69
N ALA A 74 9.54 -6.37 -10.53
CA ALA A 74 10.95 -6.54 -10.20
C ALA A 74 11.62 -7.69 -10.98
N GLY A 75 10.81 -8.61 -11.51
CA GLY A 75 11.27 -9.74 -12.29
C GLY A 75 11.87 -10.88 -11.44
N PRO A 76 12.29 -11.97 -12.09
CA PRO A 76 12.78 -13.17 -11.42
C PRO A 76 14.19 -13.02 -10.81
N ASN A 77 15.00 -12.13 -11.35
CA ASN A 77 16.44 -12.01 -11.02
C ASN A 77 16.66 -11.07 -9.84
N PHE A 78 16.15 -11.46 -8.67
CA PHE A 78 16.37 -10.70 -7.44
C PHE A 78 17.82 -10.80 -6.98
N TYR A 79 18.39 -9.65 -6.57
CA TYR A 79 19.66 -9.58 -5.89
C TYR A 79 19.55 -8.84 -4.54
N ARG A 80 20.37 -9.24 -3.58
CA ARG A 80 20.37 -8.63 -2.25
C ARG A 80 20.64 -7.13 -2.33
N GLY A 81 19.76 -6.33 -1.75
CA GLY A 81 19.84 -4.87 -1.79
C GLY A 81 19.15 -4.24 -2.99
N GLN A 82 18.37 -4.98 -3.79
CA GLN A 82 17.54 -4.40 -4.84
C GLN A 82 16.39 -3.59 -4.25
N TYR A 83 15.63 -4.17 -3.33
CA TYR A 83 14.54 -3.55 -2.57
C TYR A 83 14.23 -4.37 -1.32
N GLU A 84 13.38 -3.84 -0.45
CA GLU A 84 12.78 -4.58 0.65
C GLU A 84 11.27 -4.31 0.73
N PHE A 85 10.55 -5.25 1.32
CA PHE A 85 9.20 -5.00 1.81
C PHE A 85 9.23 -4.48 3.24
N GLN A 86 8.11 -3.85 3.65
CA GLN A 86 7.91 -3.43 5.04
C GLN A 86 6.49 -3.78 5.49
N CYS A 87 6.38 -4.35 6.68
CA CYS A 87 5.09 -4.61 7.34
C CYS A 87 5.05 -4.04 8.75
N LEU A 88 3.86 -3.69 9.19
CA LEU A 88 3.61 -3.29 10.55
C LEU A 88 3.58 -4.54 11.45
N HIS A 89 4.22 -4.48 12.60
CA HIS A 89 4.14 -5.53 13.60
C HIS A 89 2.68 -5.82 13.98
N GLY A 90 2.34 -7.09 14.03
CA GLY A 90 0.96 -7.55 14.29
C GLY A 90 0.00 -7.44 13.10
N MET A 91 0.50 -7.15 11.89
CA MET A 91 -0.30 -6.99 10.68
C MET A 91 0.33 -7.68 9.48
N GLY A 92 -0.47 -8.49 8.75
CA GLY A 92 -0.01 -9.12 7.51
C GLY A 92 1.02 -10.22 7.68
N GLU A 93 1.21 -10.78 8.87
CA GLU A 93 2.16 -11.85 9.15
C GLU A 93 2.01 -13.03 8.19
N PRO A 94 0.80 -13.61 7.97
CA PRO A 94 0.65 -14.73 7.05
C PRO A 94 1.10 -14.41 5.62
N LEU A 95 0.83 -13.20 5.13
CA LEU A 95 1.29 -12.75 3.81
C LEU A 95 2.82 -12.71 3.76
N TYR A 96 3.46 -12.23 4.83
CA TYR A 96 4.90 -12.06 4.84
C TYR A 96 5.67 -13.32 5.19
N GLU A 97 5.06 -14.30 5.81
CA GLU A 97 5.62 -15.66 5.93
C GLU A 97 5.93 -16.25 4.55
N ASP A 98 5.01 -16.11 3.59
CA ASP A 98 5.22 -16.54 2.21
C ASP A 98 6.32 -15.73 1.50
N VAL A 99 6.38 -14.41 1.73
CA VAL A 99 7.34 -13.51 1.08
C VAL A 99 8.75 -13.70 1.61
N VAL A 100 8.90 -13.86 2.93
CA VAL A 100 10.18 -14.03 3.63
C VAL A 100 10.67 -15.48 3.56
N GLY A 101 9.77 -16.41 3.37
CA GLY A 101 9.97 -17.87 3.38
C GLY A 101 11.25 -18.39 2.76
N THR A 102 11.32 -19.63 2.38
CA THR A 102 12.52 -20.28 1.83
C THR A 102 12.51 -20.33 0.30
N GLY A 103 13.70 -20.28 -0.32
CA GLY A 103 13.86 -20.49 -1.76
C GLY A 103 14.02 -19.22 -2.61
N ALA A 104 13.91 -19.37 -3.93
CA ALA A 104 14.20 -18.33 -4.91
C ALA A 104 13.24 -17.12 -4.85
N LYS A 105 12.05 -17.29 -4.29
CA LYS A 105 11.06 -16.21 -4.13
C LYS A 105 11.28 -15.36 -2.87
N ARG A 106 12.21 -15.75 -2.00
CA ARG A 106 12.50 -15.03 -0.76
C ARG A 106 12.87 -13.58 -1.02
N ARG A 107 12.18 -12.66 -0.30
CA ARG A 107 12.46 -11.22 -0.32
C ARG A 107 12.62 -10.71 1.11
N PRO A 108 13.51 -9.75 1.35
CA PRO A 108 13.66 -9.15 2.67
C PRO A 108 12.38 -8.36 3.05
N CYS A 109 11.96 -8.54 4.29
CA CYS A 109 10.90 -7.74 4.89
C CYS A 109 11.39 -7.15 6.22
N ARG A 110 11.18 -5.85 6.38
CA ARG A 110 11.43 -5.13 7.63
C ARG A 110 10.12 -4.96 8.38
N ILE A 111 10.09 -5.44 9.63
CA ILE A 111 8.96 -5.22 10.53
C ILE A 111 9.18 -3.90 11.25
N TYR A 112 8.19 -3.01 11.25
CA TYR A 112 8.21 -1.76 12.00
C TYR A 112 7.08 -1.72 13.01
N ALA A 113 7.32 -1.04 14.13
CA ALA A 113 6.35 -0.82 15.19
C ALA A 113 6.50 0.60 15.74
N PRO A 114 5.40 1.27 16.11
CA PRO A 114 5.49 2.51 16.86
C PRO A 114 5.99 2.23 18.29
N VAL A 115 6.74 3.15 18.83
CA VAL A 115 7.21 3.13 20.22
C VAL A 115 6.74 4.41 20.89
N GLY A 116 6.07 4.28 22.04
CA GLY A 116 5.55 5.40 22.80
C GLY A 116 4.63 4.97 23.94
N THR A 117 4.12 5.95 24.68
CA THR A 117 3.10 5.71 25.72
C THR A 117 1.72 5.55 25.08
N HIS A 118 0.74 5.06 25.86
CA HIS A 118 -0.63 4.90 25.37
C HIS A 118 -1.25 6.24 24.90
N GLU A 119 -0.93 7.36 25.54
CA GLU A 119 -1.43 8.68 25.14
C GLU A 119 -0.91 9.08 23.77
N THR A 120 0.37 8.86 23.51
CA THR A 120 1.00 9.22 22.23
C THR A 120 0.65 8.27 21.10
N LEU A 121 0.35 7.01 21.42
CA LEU A 121 0.02 5.98 20.44
C LEU A 121 -1.47 5.85 20.13
N LEU A 122 -2.36 6.45 20.93
CA LEU A 122 -3.81 6.29 20.77
C LEU A 122 -4.27 6.66 19.35
N ALA A 123 -3.89 7.83 18.85
CA ALA A 123 -4.25 8.27 17.50
C ALA A 123 -3.68 7.35 16.40
N TYR A 124 -2.49 6.82 16.60
CA TYR A 124 -1.89 5.84 15.69
C TYR A 124 -2.69 4.54 15.66
N LEU A 125 -3.06 4.00 16.82
CA LEU A 125 -3.81 2.75 16.94
C LEU A 125 -5.22 2.87 16.37
N VAL A 126 -5.89 3.99 16.63
CA VAL A 126 -7.23 4.27 16.07
C VAL A 126 -7.17 4.25 14.54
N ARG A 127 -6.18 4.89 13.91
CA ARG A 127 -6.03 4.84 12.44
C ARG A 127 -5.80 3.42 11.93
N ARG A 128 -5.07 2.58 12.68
CA ARG A 128 -4.88 1.17 12.30
C ARG A 128 -6.17 0.37 12.40
N LEU A 129 -6.96 0.58 13.43
CA LEU A 129 -8.28 -0.05 13.56
C LEU A 129 -9.21 0.36 12.43
N LEU A 130 -9.25 1.64 12.08
CA LEU A 130 -10.06 2.14 10.95
C LEU A 130 -9.58 1.58 9.61
N GLU A 131 -8.27 1.49 9.39
CA GLU A 131 -7.70 0.89 8.19
C GLU A 131 -8.10 -0.59 8.04
N ASN A 132 -8.02 -1.36 9.14
CA ASN A 132 -8.39 -2.76 9.13
C ASN A 132 -9.90 -2.97 9.05
N GLY A 133 -10.69 -2.08 9.68
CA GLY A 133 -12.14 -2.14 9.70
C GLY A 133 -12.82 -1.62 8.42
N ALA A 134 -12.09 -0.94 7.54
CA ALA A 134 -12.68 -0.41 6.32
C ALA A 134 -13.11 -1.53 5.37
N ASN A 135 -14.35 -1.48 4.86
CA ASN A 135 -14.89 -2.45 3.89
C ASN A 135 -14.04 -2.55 2.60
N SER A 136 -13.31 -1.50 2.27
CA SER A 136 -12.39 -1.47 1.13
C SER A 136 -11.01 -2.06 1.43
N SER A 137 -10.73 -2.43 2.70
CA SER A 137 -9.43 -3.01 3.05
C SER A 137 -9.29 -4.40 2.41
N PHE A 138 -8.08 -4.72 1.94
CA PHE A 138 -7.82 -6.03 1.37
C PHE A 138 -8.05 -7.17 2.37
N VAL A 139 -7.73 -6.93 3.64
CA VAL A 139 -7.90 -7.92 4.72
C VAL A 139 -9.37 -8.27 4.92
N ASN A 140 -10.26 -7.27 4.94
CA ASN A 140 -11.70 -7.52 5.06
C ASN A 140 -12.27 -8.20 3.81
N ARG A 141 -11.86 -7.74 2.62
CA ARG A 141 -12.35 -8.31 1.36
C ARG A 141 -11.94 -9.76 1.15
N ILE A 142 -10.73 -10.17 1.56
CA ILE A 142 -10.28 -11.56 1.47
C ILE A 142 -10.99 -12.47 2.47
N ALA A 143 -11.44 -11.92 3.60
CA ALA A 143 -12.21 -12.65 4.60
C ALA A 143 -13.69 -12.84 4.20
N ASP A 144 -14.19 -12.02 3.29
CA ASP A 144 -15.56 -12.10 2.78
C ASP A 144 -15.68 -13.18 1.69
N LYS A 145 -16.27 -14.32 2.04
CA LYS A 145 -16.48 -15.43 1.12
C LYS A 145 -17.43 -15.13 -0.05
N ALA A 146 -18.18 -14.03 0.03
CA ALA A 146 -19.06 -13.59 -1.04
C ALA A 146 -18.31 -12.89 -2.19
N ILE A 147 -17.08 -12.44 -1.97
CA ILE A 147 -16.27 -11.76 -2.98
C ILE A 147 -15.47 -12.78 -3.79
N PRO A 148 -15.68 -12.89 -5.11
CA PRO A 148 -14.90 -13.78 -5.96
C PRO A 148 -13.41 -13.39 -5.98
N ILE A 149 -12.53 -14.38 -6.09
CA ILE A 149 -11.08 -14.14 -6.18
C ILE A 149 -10.73 -13.23 -7.36
N ASP A 150 -11.39 -13.40 -8.50
CA ASP A 150 -11.17 -12.58 -9.70
C ASP A 150 -11.42 -11.08 -9.45
N GLU A 151 -12.35 -10.75 -8.57
CA GLU A 151 -12.59 -9.36 -8.15
C GLU A 151 -11.47 -8.83 -7.23
N LEU A 152 -10.96 -9.69 -6.35
CA LEU A 152 -9.86 -9.34 -5.44
C LEU A 152 -8.55 -9.06 -6.18
N ILE A 153 -8.30 -9.78 -7.28
CA ILE A 153 -7.09 -9.66 -8.10
C ILE A 153 -7.28 -8.79 -9.34
N ALA A 154 -8.45 -8.14 -9.50
CA ALA A 154 -8.74 -7.29 -10.65
C ALA A 154 -7.68 -6.20 -10.84
N ASP A 155 -7.28 -5.97 -12.10
CA ASP A 155 -6.30 -4.95 -12.45
C ASP A 155 -6.86 -3.54 -12.17
N PRO A 156 -6.28 -2.78 -11.21
CA PRO A 156 -6.77 -1.45 -10.87
C PRO A 156 -6.68 -0.46 -12.03
N VAL A 157 -5.76 -0.64 -12.98
CA VAL A 157 -5.63 0.22 -14.16
C VAL A 157 -6.83 0.04 -15.08
N ARG A 158 -7.26 -1.20 -15.30
CA ARG A 158 -8.48 -1.49 -16.10
C ARG A 158 -9.72 -0.92 -15.42
N ALA A 159 -9.82 -1.07 -14.11
CA ALA A 159 -10.94 -0.54 -13.34
C ALA A 159 -11.02 1.00 -13.43
N VAL A 160 -9.89 1.70 -13.27
CA VAL A 160 -9.85 3.17 -13.41
C VAL A 160 -10.22 3.62 -14.83
N ARG A 161 -9.74 2.92 -15.87
CA ARG A 161 -10.09 3.25 -17.26
C ARG A 161 -11.58 3.10 -17.58
N ALA A 162 -12.28 2.24 -16.87
CA ALA A 162 -13.72 2.03 -17.02
C ALA A 162 -14.57 3.01 -16.19
N MET A 163 -13.95 3.84 -15.33
CA MET A 163 -14.67 4.79 -14.48
C MET A 163 -15.19 5.99 -15.25
N SER A 164 -16.43 6.36 -14.94
CA SER A 164 -17.05 7.61 -15.39
C SER A 164 -18.02 8.11 -14.29
N PRO A 165 -17.87 9.35 -13.79
CA PRO A 165 -16.75 10.26 -13.96
C PRO A 165 -15.46 9.76 -13.30
N VAL A 166 -14.31 10.24 -13.76
CA VAL A 166 -12.99 9.81 -13.25
C VAL A 166 -12.79 10.23 -11.80
N GLY A 167 -13.22 11.44 -11.41
CA GLY A 167 -13.19 11.92 -10.03
C GLY A 167 -14.54 11.80 -9.32
N MET A 168 -14.57 12.11 -8.02
CA MET A 168 -15.81 12.37 -7.31
C MET A 168 -16.18 13.85 -7.45
N PRO A 169 -17.47 14.20 -7.60
CA PRO A 169 -17.89 15.58 -7.53
C PRO A 169 -17.58 16.13 -6.12
N HIS A 170 -17.24 17.41 -6.07
CA HIS A 170 -17.04 18.16 -4.82
C HIS A 170 -18.37 18.38 -4.09
#